data_4940f43a036b101e894390e7ad85b84e
#
_entry.id   4940f43a036b101e894390e7ad85b84e
#
_cell.length_a   1.000
_cell.length_b   1.000
_cell.length_c   1.000
_cell.angle_alpha   90.00
_cell.angle_beta   90.00
_cell.angle_gamma   90.00
#
_symmetry.space_group_name_H-M   'P 1'
#
loop_
_entity.id
_entity.type
_entity.pdbx_description
1 polymer ?
#
loop_
_entity_poly.entity_id
_entity_poly.type
_entity_poly.pdbx_seq_one_letter_code
_entity_poly.pdbx_strand_id
1 'polypeptide(L)'
;MKFLHGMIRVKDIEKSLRFYQDFLGLKLSKVSELEDCKLYFLEDDFGNRAIELTANFETPEKYELGECFGHFAFGVRSLDEIGAKLNDFGYEWLWEPFILNRVNEPNKKTKIAFICDPDGVEIELIEKENA
;
A
#
# COMPACT_ATOMS: atom_id res chain seq x y z
N MET A 1 -11.97 -11.56 -19.04
CA MET A 1 -11.67 -10.29 -18.30
C MET A 1 -10.46 -10.53 -17.40
N LYS A 2 -9.57 -9.56 -17.29
CA LYS A 2 -8.37 -9.65 -16.44
C LYS A 2 -8.25 -8.35 -15.64
N PHE A 3 -8.06 -8.46 -14.33
CA PHE A 3 -7.76 -7.29 -13.49
C PHE A 3 -6.34 -6.81 -13.79
N LEU A 4 -6.14 -5.52 -14.02
CA LEU A 4 -4.83 -4.97 -14.37
C LEU A 4 -4.16 -4.26 -13.22
N HIS A 5 -4.84 -3.35 -12.56
CA HIS A 5 -4.29 -2.59 -11.42
C HIS A 5 -5.38 -1.77 -10.74
N GLY A 6 -5.11 -1.32 -9.52
CA GLY A 6 -5.83 -0.23 -8.88
C GLY A 6 -5.01 1.05 -9.03
N MET A 7 -5.67 2.21 -9.05
CA MET A 7 -4.98 3.50 -9.20
C MET A 7 -5.35 4.43 -8.05
N ILE A 8 -4.36 5.14 -7.56
CA ILE A 8 -4.57 6.24 -6.62
C ILE A 8 -3.79 7.47 -7.09
N ARG A 9 -4.30 8.63 -6.75
CA ARG A 9 -3.61 9.90 -6.97
C ARG A 9 -2.74 10.20 -5.76
N VAL A 10 -1.54 10.70 -6.00
CA VAL A 10 -0.59 11.02 -4.93
C VAL A 10 -0.19 12.48 -5.03
N LYS A 11 -0.06 13.13 -3.90
CA LYS A 11 0.32 14.55 -3.85
C LYS A 11 1.82 14.74 -4.05
N ASP A 12 2.63 13.90 -3.41
CA ASP A 12 4.09 13.97 -3.44
C ASP A 12 4.64 12.62 -3.83
N ILE A 13 5.04 12.47 -5.10
CA ILE A 13 5.50 11.19 -5.63
C ILE A 13 6.75 10.66 -4.93
N GLU A 14 7.66 11.53 -4.50
CA GLU A 14 8.87 11.10 -3.81
C GLU A 14 8.54 10.47 -2.45
N LYS A 15 7.62 11.07 -1.70
CA LYS A 15 7.14 10.51 -0.44
C LYS A 15 6.40 9.19 -0.66
N SER A 16 5.58 9.12 -1.70
CA SER A 16 4.83 7.90 -2.02
C SER A 16 5.75 6.77 -2.48
N LEU A 17 6.77 7.05 -3.29
CA LEU A 17 7.75 6.03 -3.68
C LEU A 17 8.60 5.57 -2.50
N ARG A 18 8.95 6.46 -1.58
CA ARG A 18 9.63 6.07 -0.35
C ARG A 18 8.79 5.09 0.47
N PHE A 19 7.47 5.30 0.53
CA PHE A 19 6.55 4.41 1.23
C PHE A 19 6.37 3.08 0.50
N TYR A 20 5.94 3.11 -0.76
CA TYR A 20 5.60 1.89 -1.49
C TYR A 20 6.82 1.11 -1.96
N GLN A 21 7.88 1.77 -2.37
CA GLN A 21 9.08 1.13 -2.89
C GLN A 21 10.10 0.83 -1.79
N ASP A 22 10.51 1.83 -1.03
CA ASP A 22 11.59 1.65 -0.05
C ASP A 22 11.10 0.92 1.21
N PHE A 23 9.93 1.29 1.71
CA PHE A 23 9.38 0.66 2.93
C PHE A 23 8.65 -0.65 2.66
N LEU A 24 7.67 -0.67 1.75
CA LEU A 24 6.91 -1.88 1.44
C LEU A 24 7.65 -2.83 0.49
N GLY A 25 8.62 -2.36 -0.26
CA GLY A 25 9.42 -3.20 -1.15
C GLY A 25 8.82 -3.48 -2.52
N LEU A 26 7.81 -2.73 -2.94
CA LEU A 26 7.28 -2.85 -4.30
C LEU A 26 8.32 -2.36 -5.30
N LYS A 27 8.28 -2.88 -6.52
CA LYS A 27 9.22 -2.52 -7.58
C LYS A 27 8.58 -1.57 -8.56
N LEU A 28 9.24 -0.46 -8.84
CA LEU A 28 8.82 0.45 -9.90
C LEU A 28 9.16 -0.21 -11.24
N SER A 29 8.14 -0.62 -11.99
CA SER A 29 8.31 -1.36 -13.24
C SER A 29 8.24 -0.47 -14.48
N LYS A 30 7.49 0.64 -14.42
CA LYS A 30 7.28 1.51 -15.56
C LYS A 30 6.85 2.89 -15.11
N VAL A 31 7.31 3.90 -15.84
CA VAL A 31 6.81 5.28 -15.72
C VAL A 31 6.30 5.70 -17.09
N SER A 32 5.07 6.20 -17.16
CA SER A 32 4.50 6.78 -18.37
C SER A 32 4.20 8.24 -18.13
N GLU A 33 4.55 9.09 -19.08
CA GLU A 33 4.26 10.52 -18.99
C GLU A 33 3.10 10.86 -19.94
N LEU A 34 2.07 11.45 -19.38
CA LEU A 34 0.94 11.97 -20.13
C LEU A 34 1.04 13.49 -20.17
N GLU A 35 0.07 14.14 -20.81
CA GLU A 35 0.10 15.59 -20.99
C GLU A 35 -0.03 16.33 -19.65
N ASP A 36 -0.78 15.78 -18.68
CA ASP A 36 -1.12 16.43 -17.41
C ASP A 36 -0.66 15.68 -16.16
N CYS A 37 -0.01 14.52 -16.32
CA CYS A 37 0.42 13.69 -15.18
C CYS A 37 1.49 12.69 -15.57
N LYS A 38 2.10 12.07 -14.56
CA LYS A 38 2.95 10.90 -14.72
C LYS A 38 2.31 9.72 -14.00
N LEU A 39 2.44 8.54 -14.60
CA LEU A 39 1.93 7.28 -14.08
C LEU A 39 3.09 6.40 -13.64
N TYR A 40 3.10 5.99 -12.39
CA TYR A 40 4.13 5.13 -11.81
C TYR A 40 3.53 3.78 -11.48
N PHE A 41 3.97 2.74 -12.19
CA PHE A 41 3.45 1.38 -12.02
C PHE A 41 4.35 0.58 -11.10
N LEU A 42 3.77 0.07 -10.03
CA LEU A 42 4.47 -0.71 -9.01
C LEU A 42 4.06 -2.17 -9.10
N GLU A 43 5.01 -3.07 -8.97
CA GLU A 43 4.83 -4.52 -9.00
C GLU A 43 5.20 -5.14 -7.65
N ASP A 44 4.54 -6.25 -7.35
CA ASP A 44 4.91 -7.09 -6.20
C ASP A 44 6.12 -8.00 -6.54
N ASP A 45 6.54 -8.82 -5.58
CA ASP A 45 7.68 -9.72 -5.76
C ASP A 45 7.43 -10.85 -6.76
N PHE A 46 6.16 -11.05 -7.15
CA PHE A 46 5.76 -12.10 -8.10
C PHE A 46 5.54 -11.54 -9.51
N GLY A 47 5.86 -10.27 -9.73
CA GLY A 47 5.69 -9.63 -11.03
C GLY A 47 4.26 -9.21 -11.36
N ASN A 48 3.37 -9.21 -10.37
CA ASN A 48 2.01 -8.71 -10.55
C ASN A 48 1.99 -7.21 -10.38
N ARG A 49 1.35 -6.51 -11.32
CA ARG A 49 1.13 -5.07 -11.18
C ARG A 49 0.14 -4.84 -10.03
N ALA A 50 0.60 -4.16 -8.99
CA ALA A 50 -0.19 -3.93 -7.79
C ALA A 50 -0.94 -2.60 -7.85
N ILE A 51 -0.22 -1.51 -7.96
CA ILE A 51 -0.77 -0.16 -7.88
C ILE A 51 -0.18 0.71 -8.98
N GLU A 52 -1.02 1.57 -9.56
CA GLU A 52 -0.60 2.71 -10.36
C GLU A 52 -0.71 3.97 -9.50
N LEU A 53 0.40 4.67 -9.32
CA LEU A 53 0.42 5.97 -8.66
C LEU A 53 0.33 7.05 -9.75
N THR A 54 -0.71 7.87 -9.70
CA THR A 54 -0.89 8.98 -10.62
C THR A 54 -0.44 10.27 -9.96
N ALA A 55 0.64 10.86 -10.50
CA ALA A 55 1.18 12.12 -10.04
C ALA A 55 0.77 13.24 -11.01
N ASN A 56 -0.31 13.95 -10.70
CA ASN A 56 -0.77 15.09 -11.49
C ASN A 56 0.21 16.25 -11.37
N PHE A 57 0.42 17.01 -12.45
CA PHE A 57 1.28 18.20 -12.43
C PHE A 57 0.64 19.32 -11.60
N GLU A 58 -0.68 19.37 -11.56
CA GLU A 58 -1.42 20.27 -10.68
C GLU A 58 -2.18 19.43 -9.66
N THR A 59 -1.88 19.62 -8.37
CA THR A 59 -2.50 18.86 -7.28
C THR A 59 -3.27 19.78 -6.35
N PRO A 60 -4.37 19.28 -5.75
CA PRO A 60 -5.02 20.01 -4.66
C PRO A 60 -4.12 20.03 -3.43
N GLU A 61 -4.46 20.84 -2.45
CA GLU A 61 -3.75 20.84 -1.17
C GLU A 61 -3.81 19.47 -0.50
N LYS A 62 -4.97 18.80 -0.62
CA LYS A 62 -5.20 17.45 -0.10
C LYS A 62 -6.20 16.73 -0.98
N TYR A 63 -5.93 15.46 -1.30
CA TYR A 63 -6.92 14.58 -1.94
C TYR A 63 -7.92 14.05 -0.92
N GLU A 64 -9.20 14.12 -1.24
CA GLU A 64 -10.26 13.52 -0.44
C GLU A 64 -10.32 12.02 -0.71
N LEU A 65 -10.26 11.21 0.36
CA LEU A 65 -10.27 9.75 0.24
C LEU A 65 -11.69 9.20 0.06
N GLY A 66 -12.68 9.86 0.62
CA GLY A 66 -14.07 9.42 0.56
C GLY A 66 -14.38 8.26 1.50
N GLU A 67 -15.58 7.72 1.40
CA GLU A 67 -16.07 6.65 2.28
C GLU A 67 -16.16 5.29 1.58
N CYS A 68 -16.28 5.27 0.25
CA CYS A 68 -16.49 4.04 -0.50
C CYS A 68 -15.23 3.16 -0.56
N PHE A 69 -14.08 3.77 -0.86
CA PHE A 69 -12.82 3.04 -0.91
C PHE A 69 -12.32 2.77 0.51
N GLY A 70 -11.99 1.52 0.81
CA GLY A 70 -11.46 1.12 2.11
C GLY A 70 -9.95 1.12 2.15
N HIS A 71 -9.33 0.08 1.57
CA HIS A 71 -7.88 -0.10 1.66
C HIS A 71 -7.35 -0.98 0.54
N PHE A 72 -6.03 -0.96 0.35
CA PHE A 72 -5.29 -2.01 -0.34
C PHE A 72 -4.76 -2.99 0.70
N ALA A 73 -4.57 -4.25 0.30
CA ALA A 73 -4.01 -5.27 1.18
C ALA A 73 -2.76 -5.90 0.55
N PHE A 74 -1.74 -6.12 1.38
CA PHE A 74 -0.50 -6.79 0.97
C PHE A 74 -0.19 -7.93 1.94
N GLY A 75 0.26 -9.06 1.37
CA GLY A 75 0.83 -10.15 2.17
C GLY A 75 2.26 -9.82 2.57
N VAL A 76 2.60 -10.01 3.82
CA VAL A 76 3.96 -9.83 4.34
C VAL A 76 4.38 -11.07 5.11
N ARG A 77 5.69 -11.37 5.13
CA ARG A 77 6.18 -12.56 5.85
C ARG A 77 6.12 -12.40 7.35
N SER A 78 6.41 -11.21 7.86
CA SER A 78 6.48 -10.95 9.29
C SER A 78 6.07 -9.53 9.61
N LEU A 79 5.01 -9.40 10.40
CA LEU A 79 4.59 -8.09 10.92
C LEU A 79 5.57 -7.56 11.97
N ASP A 80 6.32 -8.43 12.64
CA ASP A 80 7.36 -7.98 13.56
C ASP A 80 8.52 -7.31 12.81
N GLU A 81 8.89 -7.83 11.63
CA GLU A 81 9.90 -7.20 10.78
C GLU A 81 9.43 -5.84 10.25
N ILE A 82 8.16 -5.75 9.85
CA ILE A 82 7.57 -4.46 9.45
C ILE A 82 7.61 -3.47 10.61
N GLY A 83 7.21 -3.91 11.81
CA GLY A 83 7.25 -3.07 13.01
C GLY A 83 8.64 -2.52 13.31
N ALA A 84 9.68 -3.33 13.12
CA ALA A 84 11.07 -2.92 13.31
C ALA A 84 11.49 -1.82 12.31
N LYS A 85 10.95 -1.85 11.10
CA LYS A 85 11.26 -0.85 10.06
C LYS A 85 10.53 0.48 10.26
N LEU A 86 9.39 0.49 10.94
CA LEU A 86 8.56 1.70 11.09
C LEU A 86 9.36 2.89 11.64
N ASN A 87 10.11 2.67 12.71
CA ASN A 87 10.87 3.73 13.36
C ASN A 87 11.94 4.33 12.45
N ASP A 88 12.61 3.47 11.67
CA ASP A 88 13.66 3.92 10.74
C ASP A 88 13.09 4.84 9.64
N PHE A 89 11.85 4.60 9.24
CA PHE A 89 11.18 5.38 8.21
C PHE A 89 10.36 6.55 8.78
N GLY A 90 10.16 6.62 10.09
CA GLY A 90 9.33 7.64 10.71
C GLY A 90 7.84 7.41 10.53
N TYR A 91 7.43 6.16 10.33
CA TYR A 91 6.05 5.75 10.20
C TYR A 91 5.51 5.16 11.49
N GLU A 92 4.19 5.11 11.62
CA GLU A 92 3.50 4.56 12.78
C GLU A 92 2.41 3.58 12.32
N TRP A 93 2.06 2.63 13.20
CA TRP A 93 0.88 1.81 12.99
C TRP A 93 -0.38 2.69 13.05
N LEU A 94 -1.30 2.48 12.13
CA LEU A 94 -2.67 2.93 12.30
C LEU A 94 -3.40 1.99 13.27
N TRP A 95 -3.22 0.68 13.06
CA TRP A 95 -3.73 -0.38 13.94
C TRP A 95 -2.60 -1.39 14.12
N GLU A 96 -2.14 -1.53 15.36
CA GLU A 96 -1.09 -2.49 15.70
C GLU A 96 -1.50 -3.92 15.35
N PRO A 97 -0.55 -4.84 15.14
CA PRO A 97 -0.86 -6.22 14.80
C PRO A 97 -1.85 -6.86 15.76
N PHE A 98 -2.86 -7.51 15.20
CA PHE A 98 -3.89 -8.24 15.97
C PHE A 98 -4.36 -9.46 15.18
N ILE A 99 -5.03 -10.40 15.87
CA ILE A 99 -5.61 -11.58 15.25
C ILE A 99 -7.03 -11.23 14.77
N LEU A 100 -7.26 -11.41 13.48
CA LEU A 100 -8.59 -11.26 12.89
C LEU A 100 -9.42 -12.51 13.19
N ASN A 101 -10.52 -12.32 13.90
CA ASN A 101 -11.44 -13.42 14.24
C ASN A 101 -12.60 -13.45 13.25
N ARG A 102 -12.81 -14.65 12.66
CA ARG A 102 -13.93 -14.88 11.75
C ARG A 102 -14.94 -15.83 12.39
N VAL A 103 -16.21 -15.44 12.40
CA VAL A 103 -17.29 -16.25 12.99
C VAL A 103 -17.45 -17.58 12.26
N ASN A 104 -17.36 -17.56 10.93
CA ASN A 104 -17.51 -18.75 10.08
C ASN A 104 -16.24 -19.59 9.95
N GLU A 105 -15.09 -19.11 10.44
CA GLU A 105 -13.81 -19.79 10.40
C GLU A 105 -13.09 -19.62 11.76
N PRO A 106 -13.66 -20.18 12.85
CA PRO A 106 -13.18 -19.87 14.21
C PRO A 106 -11.76 -20.39 14.50
N ASN A 107 -11.30 -21.39 13.75
CA ASN A 107 -9.96 -21.97 13.94
C ASN A 107 -8.89 -21.27 13.08
N LYS A 108 -9.29 -20.40 12.15
CA LYS A 108 -8.35 -19.69 11.30
C LYS A 108 -7.84 -18.44 12.01
N LYS A 109 -6.55 -18.43 12.32
CA LYS A 109 -5.88 -17.30 12.96
C LYS A 109 -5.10 -16.52 11.88
N THR A 110 -5.57 -15.33 11.57
CA THR A 110 -4.90 -14.44 10.61
C THR A 110 -4.43 -13.21 11.36
N LYS A 111 -3.12 -12.95 11.33
CA LYS A 111 -2.54 -11.77 11.96
C LYS A 111 -2.47 -10.65 10.93
N ILE A 112 -3.06 -9.51 11.25
CA ILE A 112 -3.12 -8.34 10.38
C ILE A 112 -2.72 -7.09 11.12
N ALA A 113 -2.37 -6.06 10.37
CA ALA A 113 -2.10 -4.72 10.89
C ALA A 113 -2.45 -3.70 9.82
N PHE A 114 -2.56 -2.43 10.20
CA PHE A 114 -2.83 -1.35 9.25
C PHE A 114 -1.84 -0.21 9.43
N ILE A 115 -1.43 0.36 8.31
CA ILE A 115 -0.66 1.60 8.24
C ILE A 115 -1.33 2.53 7.23
N CYS A 116 -0.93 3.80 7.20
CA CYS A 116 -1.37 4.74 6.16
C CYS A 116 -0.20 5.13 5.27
N ASP A 117 -0.49 5.32 3.99
CA ASP A 117 0.48 5.92 3.08
C ASP A 117 0.57 7.45 3.32
N PRO A 118 1.48 8.18 2.63
CA PRO A 118 1.63 9.62 2.84
C PRO A 118 0.38 10.46 2.58
N ASP A 119 -0.56 9.98 1.77
CA ASP A 119 -1.82 10.66 1.48
C ASP A 119 -2.96 10.21 2.38
N GLY A 120 -2.71 9.30 3.33
CA GLY A 120 -3.71 8.78 4.25
C GLY A 120 -4.44 7.54 3.75
N VAL A 121 -4.05 6.97 2.62
CA VAL A 121 -4.64 5.72 2.13
C VAL A 121 -4.29 4.59 3.07
N GLU A 122 -5.30 3.87 3.54
CA GLU A 122 -5.11 2.75 4.45
C GLU A 122 -4.54 1.54 3.73
N ILE A 123 -3.56 0.90 4.34
CA ILE A 123 -2.90 -0.30 3.84
C ILE A 123 -3.04 -1.39 4.89
N GLU A 124 -3.73 -2.46 4.53
CA GLU A 124 -3.81 -3.67 5.34
C GLU A 124 -2.59 -4.55 5.06
N LEU A 125 -1.92 -4.98 6.10
CA LEU A 125 -0.81 -5.91 6.02
C LEU A 125 -1.24 -7.24 6.64
N ILE A 126 -1.16 -8.31 5.87
CA ILE A 126 -1.61 -9.64 6.27
C ILE A 126 -0.39 -10.55 6.35
N GLU A 127 -0.13 -11.11 7.54
CA GLU A 127 0.99 -12.03 7.70
C GLU A 127 0.71 -13.36 6.99
N LYS A 128 1.60 -13.73 6.08
CA LYS A 128 1.50 -14.95 5.26
C LYS A 128 2.87 -15.57 5.07
N GLU A 129 2.95 -16.89 5.26
CA GLU A 129 4.21 -17.64 5.09
C GLU A 129 4.78 -17.54 3.67
N ASN A 130 3.93 -17.39 2.66
CA ASN A 130 4.31 -17.38 1.25
C ASN A 130 4.41 -15.97 0.64
N ALA A 131 4.37 -14.97 1.46
CA ALA A 131 4.47 -13.59 0.96
C ALA A 131 5.90 -13.17 0.64
#